data_30b8fc6325146c1ef2665bc35c65ad0f
#
_entry.id   30b8fc6325146c1ef2665bc35c65ad0f
#
_cell.length_a   1.000
_cell.length_b   1.000
_cell.length_c   1.000
_cell.angle_alpha   90.00
_cell.angle_beta   90.00
_cell.angle_gamma   90.00
#
_symmetry.space_group_name_H-M   'P 1'
#
loop_
_entity.id
_entity.type
_entity.pdbx_description
1 polymer ?
#
loop_
_entity_poly.entity_id
_entity_poly.type
_entity_poly.pdbx_seq_one_letter_code
_entity_poly.pdbx_strand_id
1 'polypeptide(L)'
;MCILCALGMMLPTFGCDEDDAPEQPAPKPPTEPEQPEQPEQPEAGTYIVVAPATLITSESGTTLRGSLALDKAPESPVVVTLVSSDMTEGTVEPQTLTFDGQNYAMPQYFSITGQPDGIIDGDITYTVTATATTDDTSFSSGTVFSWTIINRDIDGAKPDPKPIEGTHIRFMAANITSDAKGYDPDAGRNIFKAVKPDIAMIQEFKLSKQKPEAFFAEIFGPEFHYFVGSYDDKSVSETSSKPNAIASRYRIIDTGEWKPKYRKSDKGKDTDAYKDRYWTYAVVDIPGDRDLLVVSVHLHTSNNRYEYEPLAEKIIAKQKEGNYYVAIGGDFNAKGNNYTALTTKSETFRSIFELSTTKAPVDQNGNSSTNAKRRSRLDWLLFDKEFDTFAIPTEIGAHTGADAYPYGHVFDTRVYAKSYYNGICELSLVPPATAQDSAAKEMQHMAVIRDIVVPYK
;
A
#
# COMPACT_ATOMS: atom_id res chain seq x y z
N MET A 1 1.55 -29.83 -39.70
CA MET A 1 0.96 -31.16 -39.92
C MET A 1 -0.28 -31.21 -39.04
N CYS A 2 -1.39 -30.72 -39.50
CA CYS A 2 -2.54 -31.42 -40.10
C CYS A 2 -3.06 -32.50 -39.14
N ILE A 3 -4.31 -32.50 -38.66
CA ILE A 3 -5.61 -32.61 -39.34
C ILE A 3 -6.70 -32.40 -38.29
N LEU A 4 -7.62 -31.57 -38.40
CA LEU A 4 -8.92 -31.50 -39.10
C LEU A 4 -10.12 -32.04 -38.33
N CYS A 5 -11.07 -31.14 -38.21
CA CYS A 5 -12.49 -31.14 -37.93
C CYS A 5 -13.31 -32.36 -38.35
N ALA A 6 -14.42 -32.60 -37.66
CA ALA A 6 -15.72 -32.85 -38.30
C ALA A 6 -16.90 -32.45 -37.41
N LEU A 7 -17.67 -31.52 -37.90
CA LEU A 7 -19.04 -31.21 -37.56
C LEU A 7 -19.98 -32.32 -38.03
N GLY A 8 -20.99 -32.67 -37.26
CA GLY A 8 -22.10 -33.50 -37.71
C GLY A 8 -23.42 -32.96 -37.13
N MET A 9 -24.12 -32.16 -37.90
CA MET A 9 -25.55 -31.86 -37.71
C MET A 9 -26.40 -33.07 -38.10
N MET A 10 -27.46 -33.35 -37.32
CA MET A 10 -28.63 -34.05 -37.85
C MET A 10 -29.92 -33.53 -37.24
N LEU A 11 -30.79 -33.12 -38.15
CA LEU A 11 -32.16 -32.65 -37.96
C LEU A 11 -33.15 -33.84 -37.79
N PRO A 12 -34.40 -33.59 -37.36
CA PRO A 12 -35.32 -34.57 -36.88
C PRO A 12 -36.22 -35.16 -37.96
N THR A 13 -36.66 -36.40 -37.76
CA THR A 13 -37.79 -36.95 -38.52
C THR A 13 -38.94 -37.30 -37.60
N PHE A 14 -40.12 -36.77 -37.93
CA PHE A 14 -41.44 -37.17 -37.42
C PHE A 14 -41.87 -38.51 -38.05
N GLY A 15 -42.60 -39.29 -37.27
CA GLY A 15 -43.29 -40.46 -37.78
C GLY A 15 -44.19 -41.11 -36.74
N CYS A 16 -45.46 -41.23 -37.06
CA CYS A 16 -46.71 -41.51 -36.34
C CYS A 16 -46.80 -42.85 -35.63
N ASP A 17 -47.63 -42.83 -34.60
CA ASP A 17 -48.62 -43.76 -33.99
C ASP A 17 -48.67 -45.21 -34.46
N GLU A 18 -48.70 -46.14 -33.50
CA GLU A 18 -49.72 -47.22 -33.40
C GLU A 18 -49.68 -47.92 -32.01
N ASP A 19 -50.81 -47.93 -31.45
CA ASP A 19 -51.55 -48.71 -30.48
C ASP A 19 -50.92 -49.87 -29.65
N ASP A 20 -51.21 -49.72 -28.32
CA ASP A 20 -51.71 -50.64 -27.34
C ASP A 20 -51.22 -52.11 -27.26
N ALA A 21 -50.53 -52.39 -26.13
CA ALA A 21 -50.84 -53.51 -25.21
C ALA A 21 -50.02 -53.39 -23.92
N PRO A 22 -50.57 -53.71 -22.74
CA PRO A 22 -49.85 -53.56 -21.47
C PRO A 22 -48.82 -54.70 -21.30
N GLU A 23 -47.57 -54.36 -21.29
CA GLU A 23 -46.49 -55.26 -20.90
C GLU A 23 -46.47 -55.49 -19.39
N GLN A 24 -46.48 -56.73 -18.98
CA GLN A 24 -46.23 -57.18 -17.60
C GLN A 24 -44.80 -56.76 -17.16
N PRO A 25 -44.61 -56.29 -15.94
CA PRO A 25 -43.28 -55.95 -15.46
C PRO A 25 -42.39 -57.19 -15.36
N ALA A 26 -41.23 -57.08 -15.96
CA ALA A 26 -40.18 -58.11 -15.87
C ALA A 26 -39.73 -58.28 -14.40
N PRO A 27 -39.40 -59.54 -14.00
CA PRO A 27 -38.93 -59.81 -12.66
C PRO A 27 -37.64 -59.07 -12.39
N LYS A 28 -37.59 -58.34 -11.22
CA LYS A 28 -36.42 -57.64 -10.70
C LYS A 28 -35.26 -58.65 -10.59
N PRO A 29 -34.05 -58.26 -11.09
CA PRO A 29 -32.87 -59.12 -10.88
C PRO A 29 -32.60 -59.26 -9.37
N PRO A 30 -32.00 -60.35 -8.93
CA PRO A 30 -31.64 -60.56 -7.53
C PRO A 30 -30.71 -59.41 -7.09
N THR A 31 -31.01 -58.81 -5.96
CA THR A 31 -30.13 -57.86 -5.26
C THR A 31 -28.81 -58.56 -4.98
N GLU A 32 -27.73 -58.06 -5.55
CA GLU A 32 -26.36 -58.40 -5.19
C GLU A 32 -26.17 -58.12 -3.69
N PRO A 33 -25.55 -59.01 -2.93
CA PRO A 33 -25.35 -58.82 -1.51
C PRO A 33 -24.52 -57.54 -1.32
N GLU A 34 -25.04 -56.59 -0.50
CA GLU A 34 -24.33 -55.42 -0.08
C GLU A 34 -22.95 -55.84 0.45
N GLN A 35 -21.91 -55.38 -0.22
CA GLN A 35 -20.54 -55.43 0.30
C GLN A 35 -20.55 -54.68 1.65
N PRO A 36 -20.00 -55.29 2.73
CA PRO A 36 -19.87 -54.54 3.97
C PRO A 36 -19.11 -53.26 3.71
N GLU A 37 -19.71 -52.13 4.09
CA GLU A 37 -19.06 -50.81 4.06
C GLU A 37 -17.70 -50.97 4.75
N GLN A 38 -16.63 -50.70 3.99
CA GLN A 38 -15.30 -50.55 4.56
C GLN A 38 -15.40 -49.44 5.58
N PRO A 39 -14.92 -49.58 6.81
CA PRO A 39 -14.93 -48.52 7.78
C PRO A 39 -14.18 -47.33 7.15
N GLU A 40 -14.83 -46.15 7.09
CA GLU A 40 -14.21 -44.92 6.66
C GLU A 40 -12.91 -44.75 7.45
N GLN A 41 -11.79 -44.70 6.75
CA GLN A 41 -10.52 -44.33 7.39
C GLN A 41 -10.71 -42.92 7.96
N PRO A 42 -10.37 -42.68 9.23
CA PRO A 42 -10.47 -41.35 9.81
C PRO A 42 -9.65 -40.38 8.97
N GLU A 43 -10.27 -39.25 8.60
CA GLU A 43 -9.60 -38.22 7.85
C GLU A 43 -8.31 -37.78 8.58
N ALA A 44 -7.20 -37.71 7.84
CA ALA A 44 -5.93 -37.31 8.37
C ALA A 44 -5.99 -35.84 8.84
N GLY A 45 -5.50 -35.56 10.02
CA GLY A 45 -5.38 -34.20 10.53
C GLY A 45 -4.23 -33.42 9.83
N THR A 46 -4.39 -32.14 9.69
CA THR A 46 -3.40 -31.26 9.05
C THR A 46 -2.91 -30.16 9.98
N TYR A 47 -1.68 -29.72 9.74
CA TYR A 47 -1.07 -28.59 10.43
C TYR A 47 -1.33 -27.31 9.65
N ILE A 48 -1.98 -26.34 10.29
CA ILE A 48 -2.19 -24.99 9.73
C ILE A 48 -1.00 -24.14 10.12
N VAL A 49 -0.11 -23.89 9.17
CA VAL A 49 1.12 -23.14 9.38
C VAL A 49 1.01 -21.78 8.76
N VAL A 50 1.17 -20.72 9.57
CA VAL A 50 1.34 -19.36 9.09
C VAL A 50 2.82 -19.01 9.23
N ALA A 51 3.52 -19.00 8.08
CA ALA A 51 4.93 -18.68 8.02
C ALA A 51 5.20 -17.21 8.43
N PRO A 52 6.41 -16.86 8.90
CA PRO A 52 6.81 -15.48 9.05
C PRO A 52 6.69 -14.68 7.75
N ALA A 53 6.43 -13.41 7.87
CA ALA A 53 6.19 -12.46 6.78
C ALA A 53 7.33 -12.35 5.79
N THR A 54 8.51 -12.27 6.34
CA THR A 54 9.77 -12.30 5.61
C THR A 54 10.57 -13.47 6.15
N LEU A 55 11.55 -13.91 5.39
CA LEU A 55 12.53 -14.89 5.82
C LEU A 55 13.90 -14.23 5.98
N ILE A 56 13.90 -12.98 6.46
CA ILE A 56 15.11 -12.20 6.68
C ILE A 56 15.07 -11.66 8.11
N THR A 57 16.05 -12.02 8.89
CA THR A 57 16.42 -11.39 10.16
C THR A 57 17.65 -10.48 9.94
N SER A 58 18.13 -9.89 11.00
CA SER A 58 19.33 -9.06 11.00
C SER A 58 19.97 -9.14 12.37
N GLU A 59 21.26 -9.00 12.44
CA GLU A 59 22.05 -8.89 13.67
C GLU A 59 21.66 -7.72 14.57
N SER A 60 20.84 -6.77 14.05
CA SER A 60 20.19 -5.75 14.87
C SER A 60 19.10 -6.28 15.80
N GLY A 61 18.78 -7.58 15.77
CA GLY A 61 17.76 -8.21 16.58
C GLY A 61 16.36 -8.16 15.95
N THR A 62 16.25 -8.09 14.63
CA THR A 62 14.98 -8.16 13.91
C THR A 62 14.24 -9.45 14.24
N THR A 63 12.96 -9.34 14.59
CA THR A 63 12.12 -10.47 15.01
C THR A 63 11.04 -10.74 13.97
N LEU A 64 10.96 -12.00 13.54
CA LEU A 64 9.89 -12.53 12.67
C LEU A 64 8.86 -13.26 13.52
N ARG A 65 7.58 -13.25 13.12
CA ARG A 65 6.52 -13.97 13.80
C ARG A 65 5.83 -14.95 12.86
N GLY A 66 5.62 -16.17 13.37
CA GLY A 66 4.81 -17.18 12.72
C GLY A 66 3.82 -17.79 13.71
N SER A 67 2.93 -18.66 13.23
CA SER A 67 2.02 -19.43 14.10
C SER A 67 1.70 -20.79 13.53
N LEU A 68 1.28 -21.70 14.42
CA LEU A 68 0.79 -23.04 14.12
C LEU A 68 -0.57 -23.26 14.79
N ALA A 69 -1.43 -24.03 14.14
CA ALA A 69 -2.69 -24.56 14.67
C ALA A 69 -2.96 -25.94 14.04
N LEU A 70 -3.94 -26.66 14.53
CA LEU A 70 -4.43 -27.91 13.92
C LEU A 70 -5.83 -27.68 13.35
N ASP A 71 -6.21 -28.42 12.31
CA ASP A 71 -7.52 -28.34 11.67
C ASP A 71 -8.60 -29.16 12.40
N LYS A 72 -8.18 -30.15 13.23
CA LYS A 72 -9.08 -30.95 14.05
C LYS A 72 -8.48 -31.24 15.43
N ALA A 73 -9.38 -31.64 16.38
CA ALA A 73 -8.98 -32.01 17.73
C ALA A 73 -8.16 -33.30 17.72
N PRO A 74 -6.94 -33.32 18.28
CA PRO A 74 -6.18 -34.56 18.43
C PRO A 74 -6.70 -35.43 19.60
N GLU A 75 -6.61 -36.73 19.44
CA GLU A 75 -6.95 -37.70 20.51
C GLU A 75 -5.85 -37.80 21.57
N SER A 76 -4.62 -37.54 21.18
CA SER A 76 -3.45 -37.43 22.06
C SER A 76 -2.72 -36.11 21.77
N PRO A 77 -2.07 -35.49 22.75
CA PRO A 77 -1.38 -34.21 22.54
C PRO A 77 -0.39 -34.26 21.37
N VAL A 78 -0.39 -33.20 20.57
CA VAL A 78 0.60 -32.95 19.52
C VAL A 78 1.59 -31.92 20.04
N VAL A 79 2.84 -32.30 20.14
CA VAL A 79 3.95 -31.41 20.55
C VAL A 79 4.77 -31.03 19.33
N VAL A 80 4.87 -29.74 19.03
CA VAL A 80 5.69 -29.23 17.95
C VAL A 80 6.93 -28.56 18.54
N THR A 81 8.10 -29.10 18.21
CA THR A 81 9.41 -28.53 18.62
C THR A 81 9.97 -27.70 17.49
N LEU A 82 10.37 -26.46 17.80
CA LEU A 82 10.98 -25.51 16.90
C LEU A 82 12.48 -25.41 17.20
N VAL A 83 13.33 -25.63 16.19
CA VAL A 83 14.80 -25.64 16.33
C VAL A 83 15.43 -24.79 15.25
N SER A 84 16.32 -23.88 15.64
CA SER A 84 17.24 -23.19 14.74
C SER A 84 18.46 -24.07 14.45
N SER A 85 18.87 -24.14 13.18
CA SER A 85 20.11 -24.83 12.78
C SER A 85 21.35 -24.10 13.22
N ASP A 86 21.23 -22.79 13.45
CA ASP A 86 22.31 -21.95 13.96
C ASP A 86 21.77 -20.91 14.94
N MET A 87 22.04 -21.13 16.22
CA MET A 87 21.57 -20.24 17.28
C MET A 87 22.41 -18.98 17.43
N THR A 88 23.59 -18.94 16.80
CA THR A 88 24.44 -17.75 16.76
C THR A 88 23.90 -16.73 15.75
N GLU A 89 23.17 -17.21 14.74
CA GLU A 89 22.55 -16.40 13.71
C GLU A 89 21.08 -16.07 13.99
N GLY A 90 20.37 -17.02 14.63
CA GLY A 90 18.97 -16.79 14.94
C GLY A 90 18.40 -17.76 15.95
N THR A 91 17.62 -17.22 16.89
CA THR A 91 16.91 -17.97 17.92
C THR A 91 15.43 -18.05 17.62
N VAL A 92 14.74 -19.09 18.16
CA VAL A 92 13.29 -19.24 18.05
C VAL A 92 12.68 -19.45 19.42
N GLU A 93 11.59 -18.70 19.70
CA GLU A 93 10.87 -18.79 20.98
C GLU A 93 9.35 -18.64 20.80
N PRO A 94 8.53 -19.41 21.53
CA PRO A 94 8.94 -20.56 22.35
C PRO A 94 9.46 -21.72 21.48
N GLN A 95 10.33 -22.54 22.01
CA GLN A 95 10.86 -23.72 21.31
C GLN A 95 9.88 -24.90 21.25
N THR A 96 8.75 -24.79 21.94
CA THR A 96 7.74 -25.87 21.98
C THR A 96 6.35 -25.29 21.98
N LEU A 97 5.49 -25.83 21.11
CA LEU A 97 4.05 -25.56 21.06
C LEU A 97 3.32 -26.88 21.34
N THR A 98 2.30 -26.85 22.18
CA THR A 98 1.53 -28.06 22.53
C THR A 98 0.06 -27.85 22.22
N PHE A 99 -0.50 -28.77 21.44
CA PHE A 99 -1.91 -28.78 21.04
C PHE A 99 -2.62 -29.97 21.65
N ASP A 100 -3.82 -29.75 22.16
CA ASP A 100 -4.73 -30.75 22.71
C ASP A 100 -6.15 -30.52 22.20
N GLY A 101 -7.11 -31.31 22.67
CA GLY A 101 -8.50 -31.22 22.24
C GLY A 101 -9.23 -29.93 22.59
N GLN A 102 -8.62 -29.07 23.43
CA GLN A 102 -9.22 -27.79 23.84
C GLN A 102 -8.62 -26.58 23.09
N ASN A 103 -7.33 -26.63 22.73
CA ASN A 103 -6.61 -25.51 22.14
C ASN A 103 -6.19 -25.70 20.68
N TYR A 104 -6.45 -26.85 20.07
CA TYR A 104 -5.95 -27.25 18.76
C TYR A 104 -6.18 -26.21 17.63
N ALA A 105 -7.35 -25.59 17.60
CA ALA A 105 -7.72 -24.61 16.58
C ALA A 105 -7.23 -23.18 16.90
N MET A 106 -6.64 -22.96 18.09
CA MET A 106 -6.11 -21.68 18.48
C MET A 106 -4.67 -21.50 17.96
N PRO A 107 -4.39 -20.52 17.09
CA PRO A 107 -3.04 -20.27 16.65
C PRO A 107 -2.09 -20.01 17.83
N GLN A 108 -1.05 -20.83 17.96
CA GLN A 108 0.04 -20.60 18.90
C GLN A 108 1.19 -19.95 18.14
N TYR A 109 1.68 -18.84 18.67
CA TYR A 109 2.67 -17.99 18.01
C TYR A 109 4.08 -18.35 18.46
N PHE A 110 5.02 -18.19 17.53
CA PHE A 110 6.45 -18.25 17.80
C PHE A 110 7.13 -17.03 17.17
N SER A 111 8.31 -16.70 17.66
CA SER A 111 9.13 -15.60 17.17
C SER A 111 10.52 -16.13 16.81
N ILE A 112 11.07 -15.66 15.70
CA ILE A 112 12.43 -15.95 15.27
C ILE A 112 13.19 -14.63 15.30
N THR A 113 14.29 -14.56 16.05
CA THR A 113 15.04 -13.32 16.26
C THR A 113 16.48 -13.49 15.80
N GLY A 114 16.93 -12.61 14.88
CA GLY A 114 18.32 -12.53 14.44
C GLY A 114 19.26 -12.20 15.60
N GLN A 115 20.45 -12.78 15.62
CA GLN A 115 21.42 -12.61 16.68
C GLN A 115 22.64 -11.85 16.17
N PRO A 116 23.18 -10.90 16.96
CA PRO A 116 24.43 -10.23 16.65
C PRO A 116 25.63 -11.12 17.01
N ASP A 117 26.67 -11.13 16.21
CA ASP A 117 27.89 -11.83 16.54
C ASP A 117 29.18 -10.96 16.57
N GLY A 118 29.12 -9.76 15.97
CA GLY A 118 30.22 -8.79 15.93
C GLY A 118 31.29 -9.13 14.89
N ILE A 119 30.99 -9.99 13.92
CA ILE A 119 31.91 -10.46 12.88
C ILE A 119 31.44 -9.96 11.52
N ILE A 120 32.33 -9.41 10.71
CA ILE A 120 32.01 -9.05 9.31
C ILE A 120 32.19 -10.29 8.45
N ASP A 121 31.14 -11.11 8.27
CA ASP A 121 31.19 -12.35 7.49
C ASP A 121 30.14 -12.44 6.39
N GLY A 122 29.33 -11.40 6.28
CA GLY A 122 28.26 -11.29 5.28
C GLY A 122 26.97 -11.98 5.71
N ASP A 123 25.92 -11.80 4.92
CA ASP A 123 24.60 -12.36 5.21
C ASP A 123 24.65 -13.89 5.35
N ILE A 124 24.33 -14.44 6.52
CA ILE A 124 24.36 -15.87 6.82
C ILE A 124 22.98 -16.50 6.71
N THR A 125 22.94 -17.69 6.11
CA THR A 125 21.68 -18.45 5.94
C THR A 125 21.59 -19.56 6.96
N TYR A 126 20.48 -19.59 7.72
CA TYR A 126 20.15 -20.66 8.67
C TYR A 126 18.73 -21.18 8.45
N THR A 127 18.38 -22.27 9.14
CA THR A 127 17.06 -22.90 8.99
C THR A 127 16.39 -23.05 10.34
N VAL A 128 15.10 -22.69 10.42
CA VAL A 128 14.25 -23.04 11.56
C VAL A 128 13.31 -24.17 11.14
N THR A 129 13.33 -25.26 11.89
CA THR A 129 12.54 -26.46 11.61
C THR A 129 11.51 -26.69 12.71
N ALA A 130 10.25 -26.93 12.32
CA ALA A 130 9.17 -27.36 13.19
C ALA A 130 8.97 -28.87 13.02
N THR A 131 9.10 -29.61 14.12
CA THR A 131 8.95 -31.09 14.15
C THR A 131 7.86 -31.49 15.11
N ALA A 132 6.86 -32.21 14.63
CA ALA A 132 5.75 -32.70 15.44
C ALA A 132 6.05 -34.08 16.01
N THR A 133 5.61 -34.30 17.24
CA THR A 133 5.58 -35.62 17.92
C THR A 133 4.23 -35.80 18.53
N THR A 134 3.61 -36.98 18.26
CA THR A 134 2.29 -37.34 18.80
C THR A 134 2.11 -38.86 18.74
N ASP A 135 1.30 -39.40 19.67
CA ASP A 135 0.80 -40.75 19.61
C ASP A 135 -0.53 -40.87 18.84
N ASP A 136 -1.09 -39.73 18.40
CA ASP A 136 -2.28 -39.68 17.57
C ASP A 136 -1.96 -40.08 16.14
N THR A 137 -2.41 -41.23 15.70
CA THR A 137 -2.16 -41.80 14.37
C THR A 137 -2.82 -41.00 13.23
N SER A 138 -3.76 -40.11 13.56
CA SER A 138 -4.40 -39.22 12.58
C SER A 138 -3.51 -38.03 12.19
N PHE A 139 -2.46 -37.71 12.96
CA PHE A 139 -1.50 -36.69 12.63
C PHE A 139 -0.12 -37.30 12.30
N SER A 140 0.54 -36.74 11.30
CA SER A 140 1.90 -37.17 10.94
C SER A 140 2.91 -36.66 11.97
N SER A 141 3.74 -37.55 12.50
CA SER A 141 4.93 -37.21 13.26
C SER A 141 6.10 -36.94 12.31
N GLY A 142 6.99 -36.01 12.68
CA GLY A 142 8.19 -35.62 11.90
C GLY A 142 8.20 -34.15 11.54
N THR A 143 8.97 -33.76 10.53
CA THR A 143 9.08 -32.38 10.09
C THR A 143 7.76 -31.90 9.50
N VAL A 144 7.12 -30.93 10.16
CA VAL A 144 5.87 -30.28 9.72
C VAL A 144 6.20 -29.17 8.74
N PHE A 145 7.22 -28.36 9.07
CA PHE A 145 7.66 -27.26 8.25
C PHE A 145 9.15 -26.91 8.46
N SER A 146 9.73 -26.24 7.48
CA SER A 146 11.11 -25.74 7.55
C SER A 146 11.22 -24.42 6.81
N TRP A 147 11.82 -23.42 7.47
CA TRP A 147 12.03 -22.08 6.90
C TRP A 147 13.52 -21.83 6.76
N THR A 148 13.97 -21.48 5.57
CA THR A 148 15.32 -20.99 5.32
C THR A 148 15.32 -19.48 5.50
N ILE A 149 16.13 -18.97 6.40
CA ILE A 149 16.16 -17.58 6.85
C ILE A 149 17.56 -17.03 6.60
N ILE A 150 17.63 -15.77 6.20
CA ILE A 150 18.89 -15.04 6.04
C ILE A 150 19.01 -14.08 7.23
N ASN A 151 20.10 -14.19 8.00
CA ASN A 151 20.48 -13.15 8.96
C ASN A 151 21.40 -12.16 8.26
N ARG A 152 21.00 -10.89 8.22
CA ARG A 152 21.82 -9.85 7.60
C ARG A 152 22.94 -9.42 8.51
N ASP A 153 24.16 -9.49 8.00
CA ASP A 153 25.35 -8.91 8.59
C ASP A 153 25.25 -7.38 8.62
N ILE A 154 25.38 -6.80 9.78
CA ILE A 154 25.44 -5.36 9.99
C ILE A 154 26.81 -4.90 10.52
N ASP A 155 27.71 -5.82 10.80
CA ASP A 155 29.05 -5.55 11.27
C ASP A 155 29.89 -4.97 10.13
N GLY A 156 30.45 -3.80 10.36
CA GLY A 156 31.14 -3.03 9.30
C GLY A 156 30.22 -2.24 8.37
N ALA A 157 28.89 -2.45 8.42
CA ALA A 157 27.96 -1.48 7.89
C ALA A 157 28.09 -0.17 8.69
N LYS A 158 27.91 0.98 8.05
CA LYS A 158 27.65 2.22 8.80
C LYS A 158 26.50 1.89 9.76
N PRO A 159 26.65 2.17 11.08
CA PRO A 159 25.54 1.94 12.00
C PRO A 159 24.29 2.57 11.40
N ASP A 160 23.21 1.79 11.39
CA ASP A 160 21.91 2.36 11.04
C ASP A 160 21.74 3.65 11.83
N PRO A 161 21.34 4.75 11.18
CA PRO A 161 21.12 5.97 11.92
C PRO A 161 20.18 5.61 13.06
N LYS A 162 20.58 5.92 14.32
CA LYS A 162 19.73 5.68 15.49
C LYS A 162 18.32 6.14 15.14
N PRO A 163 17.28 5.35 15.45
CA PRO A 163 15.91 5.78 15.20
C PRO A 163 15.77 7.22 15.69
N ILE A 164 15.33 8.11 14.84
CA ILE A 164 15.12 9.51 15.21
C ILE A 164 13.96 9.49 16.22
N GLU A 165 14.26 9.77 17.50
CA GLU A 165 13.22 9.95 18.47
C GLU A 165 12.46 11.22 18.12
N GLY A 166 11.17 11.07 17.81
CA GLY A 166 10.38 12.19 17.34
C GLY A 166 8.93 11.81 17.08
N THR A 167 8.20 12.74 16.53
CA THR A 167 6.82 12.54 16.09
C THR A 167 6.79 12.04 14.66
N HIS A 168 6.22 10.87 14.44
CA HIS A 168 5.95 10.34 13.10
C HIS A 168 4.81 11.11 12.44
N ILE A 169 5.02 11.55 11.21
CA ILE A 169 4.03 12.24 10.38
C ILE A 169 3.97 11.57 9.02
N ARG A 170 2.80 11.05 8.66
CA ARG A 170 2.52 10.48 7.35
C ARG A 170 1.94 11.52 6.41
N PHE A 171 2.59 11.70 5.29
CA PHE A 171 2.13 12.58 4.20
C PHE A 171 1.53 11.77 3.06
N MET A 172 0.52 12.36 2.41
CA MET A 172 -0.09 11.80 1.21
C MET A 172 -0.36 12.90 0.18
N ALA A 173 0.07 12.70 -1.05
CA ALA A 173 -0.36 13.49 -2.21
C ALA A 173 -1.33 12.64 -3.04
N ALA A 174 -2.50 13.19 -3.36
CA ALA A 174 -3.59 12.37 -3.88
C ALA A 174 -4.47 13.09 -4.89
N ASN A 175 -4.25 12.87 -6.20
CA ASN A 175 -5.25 13.14 -7.24
C ASN A 175 -6.08 11.86 -7.52
N ILE A 176 -6.56 11.20 -6.45
CA ILE A 176 -7.33 9.95 -6.50
C ILE A 176 -8.84 10.21 -6.68
N THR A 177 -9.17 11.15 -7.51
CA THR A 177 -10.55 11.54 -7.83
C THR A 177 -11.15 10.64 -8.89
N SER A 178 -12.47 10.54 -8.87
CA SER A 178 -13.27 9.89 -9.92
C SER A 178 -13.75 10.92 -10.95
N ASP A 179 -12.84 11.70 -11.49
CA ASP A 179 -13.07 12.75 -12.50
C ASP A 179 -14.29 13.65 -12.22
N ALA A 180 -15.33 13.60 -13.05
CA ALA A 180 -16.51 14.45 -12.90
C ALA A 180 -17.26 14.29 -11.57
N LYS A 181 -17.13 13.12 -10.91
CA LYS A 181 -17.76 12.82 -9.63
C LYS A 181 -16.93 13.24 -8.41
N GLY A 182 -15.68 13.63 -8.63
CA GLY A 182 -14.76 14.04 -7.56
C GLY A 182 -14.59 12.93 -6.51
N TYR A 183 -14.82 13.29 -5.24
CA TYR A 183 -14.71 12.39 -4.08
C TYR A 183 -16.07 11.92 -3.52
N ASP A 184 -17.17 12.01 -4.31
CA ASP A 184 -18.45 11.42 -3.93
C ASP A 184 -18.45 9.88 -3.94
N PRO A 185 -17.76 9.18 -4.88
CA PRO A 185 -17.62 7.73 -4.84
C PRO A 185 -16.67 7.24 -3.72
N ASP A 186 -16.91 6.02 -3.24
CA ASP A 186 -16.17 5.45 -2.11
C ASP A 186 -14.70 5.14 -2.42
N ALA A 187 -14.34 4.96 -3.68
CA ALA A 187 -13.00 4.51 -4.08
C ALA A 187 -11.86 5.38 -3.51
N GLY A 188 -11.87 6.69 -3.78
CA GLY A 188 -10.87 7.61 -3.22
C GLY A 188 -10.98 7.71 -1.70
N ARG A 189 -12.18 7.65 -1.15
CA ARG A 189 -12.47 7.69 0.29
C ARG A 189 -11.87 6.50 1.02
N ASN A 190 -12.05 5.29 0.47
CA ASN A 190 -11.47 4.07 1.02
C ASN A 190 -9.94 4.13 1.04
N ILE A 191 -9.32 4.68 0.00
CA ILE A 191 -7.87 4.86 -0.06
C ILE A 191 -7.39 5.80 1.05
N PHE A 192 -8.04 6.96 1.27
CA PHE A 192 -7.69 7.84 2.39
C PHE A 192 -7.83 7.14 3.74
N LYS A 193 -8.95 6.45 3.99
CA LYS A 193 -9.22 5.71 5.23
C LYS A 193 -8.22 4.57 5.46
N ALA A 194 -7.72 3.96 4.40
CA ALA A 194 -6.71 2.90 4.44
C ALA A 194 -5.31 3.43 4.74
N VAL A 195 -4.90 4.50 4.05
CA VAL A 195 -3.56 5.12 4.20
C VAL A 195 -3.42 5.87 5.52
N LYS A 196 -4.50 6.49 6.01
CA LYS A 196 -4.55 7.27 7.26
C LYS A 196 -3.44 8.33 7.35
N PRO A 197 -3.35 9.24 6.39
CA PRO A 197 -2.32 10.28 6.44
C PRO A 197 -2.59 11.27 7.58
N ASP A 198 -1.52 11.79 8.18
CA ASP A 198 -1.59 12.91 9.12
C ASP A 198 -1.74 14.23 8.39
N ILE A 199 -1.14 14.34 7.19
CA ILE A 199 -1.24 15.49 6.29
C ILE A 199 -1.54 14.99 4.88
N ALA A 200 -2.64 15.45 4.28
CA ALA A 200 -3.03 15.11 2.91
C ALA A 200 -3.11 16.35 2.02
N MET A 201 -2.47 16.29 0.86
CA MET A 201 -2.54 17.26 -0.21
C MET A 201 -3.42 16.69 -1.31
N ILE A 202 -4.62 17.25 -1.50
CA ILE A 202 -5.70 16.68 -2.30
C ILE A 202 -5.92 17.57 -3.53
N GLN A 203 -5.98 16.96 -4.70
CA GLN A 203 -6.22 17.67 -5.96
C GLN A 203 -7.60 17.35 -6.49
N GLU A 204 -8.12 18.23 -7.34
CA GLU A 204 -9.45 18.11 -7.94
C GLU A 204 -10.57 17.90 -6.91
N PHE A 205 -10.48 18.57 -5.78
CA PHE A 205 -11.42 18.39 -4.68
C PHE A 205 -12.81 18.88 -5.08
N LYS A 206 -13.73 17.95 -5.23
CA LYS A 206 -15.12 18.19 -5.61
C LYS A 206 -16.03 17.26 -4.85
N LEU A 207 -17.11 17.81 -4.33
CA LEU A 207 -18.19 17.09 -3.68
C LEU A 207 -19.53 17.61 -4.22
N SER A 208 -20.49 16.73 -4.47
CA SER A 208 -21.86 17.10 -4.84
C SER A 208 -22.91 16.60 -3.85
N LYS A 209 -22.54 15.64 -2.98
CA LYS A 209 -23.47 14.97 -2.06
C LYS A 209 -23.38 15.45 -0.62
N GLN A 210 -22.29 16.09 -0.24
CA GLN A 210 -22.07 16.55 1.13
C GLN A 210 -21.17 17.80 1.16
N LYS A 211 -21.14 18.48 2.30
CA LYS A 211 -20.27 19.62 2.53
C LYS A 211 -18.86 19.17 2.89
N PRO A 212 -17.81 20.01 2.66
CA PRO A 212 -16.45 19.70 3.03
C PRO A 212 -16.28 19.27 4.49
N GLU A 213 -16.93 19.95 5.44
CA GLU A 213 -16.85 19.63 6.87
C GLU A 213 -17.24 18.17 7.15
N ALA A 214 -18.34 17.72 6.56
CA ALA A 214 -18.82 16.35 6.74
C ALA A 214 -17.87 15.32 6.08
N PHE A 215 -17.29 15.67 4.92
CA PHE A 215 -16.30 14.84 4.25
C PHE A 215 -15.04 14.66 5.11
N PHE A 216 -14.42 15.76 5.56
CA PHE A 216 -13.18 15.68 6.33
C PHE A 216 -13.40 14.98 7.67
N ALA A 217 -14.50 15.25 8.37
CA ALA A 217 -14.84 14.54 9.60
C ALA A 217 -15.07 13.04 9.40
N GLU A 218 -15.70 12.64 8.30
CA GLU A 218 -15.94 11.22 7.98
C GLU A 218 -14.65 10.49 7.61
N ILE A 219 -13.77 11.12 6.81
CA ILE A 219 -12.61 10.46 6.20
C ILE A 219 -11.40 10.46 7.14
N PHE A 220 -11.15 11.58 7.80
CA PHE A 220 -9.95 11.80 8.59
C PHE A 220 -10.20 11.84 10.10
N GLY A 221 -11.42 12.20 10.51
CA GLY A 221 -11.81 12.39 11.90
C GLY A 221 -12.19 13.85 12.18
N PRO A 222 -13.05 14.07 13.20
CA PRO A 222 -13.56 15.40 13.54
C PRO A 222 -12.48 16.36 14.06
N GLU A 223 -11.33 15.83 14.49
CA GLU A 223 -10.17 16.58 15.00
C GLU A 223 -9.29 17.15 13.89
N PHE A 224 -9.49 16.72 12.64
CA PHE A 224 -8.68 17.22 11.53
C PHE A 224 -9.04 18.65 11.14
N HIS A 225 -8.02 19.44 10.93
CA HIS A 225 -8.09 20.75 10.29
C HIS A 225 -8.04 20.60 8.77
N TYR A 226 -8.68 21.49 8.04
CA TYR A 226 -8.61 21.46 6.57
C TYR A 226 -8.75 22.86 5.99
N PHE A 227 -8.23 23.00 4.78
CA PHE A 227 -8.43 24.16 3.94
C PHE A 227 -8.74 23.70 2.51
N VAL A 228 -9.84 24.20 1.95
CA VAL A 228 -10.22 23.97 0.56
C VAL A 228 -10.04 25.29 -0.18
N GLY A 229 -9.23 25.24 -1.23
CA GLY A 229 -8.99 26.38 -2.06
C GLY A 229 -10.26 26.84 -2.79
N SER A 230 -10.22 28.09 -3.20
CA SER A 230 -11.23 28.69 -4.04
C SER A 230 -10.82 28.65 -5.51
N TYR A 231 -11.71 29.01 -6.37
CA TYR A 231 -11.37 29.42 -7.71
C TYR A 231 -12.10 30.72 -8.07
N ASP A 232 -11.47 31.53 -8.88
CA ASP A 232 -11.92 32.92 -9.15
C ASP A 232 -12.32 33.10 -10.62
N ASP A 233 -12.99 32.11 -11.21
CA ASP A 233 -13.52 32.28 -12.56
C ASP A 233 -15.05 32.26 -12.57
N LYS A 234 -15.63 33.45 -12.66
CA LYS A 234 -17.09 33.62 -12.83
C LYS A 234 -17.64 32.98 -14.11
N SER A 235 -16.77 32.55 -15.03
CA SER A 235 -17.15 31.83 -16.25
C SER A 235 -17.24 30.31 -16.07
N VAL A 236 -16.67 29.79 -14.98
CA VAL A 236 -16.75 28.35 -14.64
C VAL A 236 -17.78 28.18 -13.55
N SER A 237 -18.74 27.31 -13.76
CA SER A 237 -19.76 27.05 -12.74
C SER A 237 -19.14 26.39 -11.52
N GLU A 238 -19.67 26.65 -10.32
CA GLU A 238 -19.22 25.99 -9.06
C GLU A 238 -19.19 24.46 -9.20
N THR A 239 -20.04 23.90 -10.05
CA THR A 239 -20.09 22.46 -10.34
C THR A 239 -18.92 21.93 -11.15
N SER A 240 -18.17 22.77 -11.85
CA SER A 240 -16.98 22.42 -12.63
C SER A 240 -15.66 22.78 -11.95
N SER A 241 -15.72 23.49 -10.83
CA SER A 241 -14.55 23.80 -10.01
C SER A 241 -13.94 22.54 -9.40
N LYS A 242 -12.62 22.44 -9.47
CA LYS A 242 -11.82 21.36 -8.89
C LYS A 242 -10.62 21.95 -8.17
N PRO A 243 -10.82 22.67 -7.05
CA PRO A 243 -9.73 23.28 -6.29
C PRO A 243 -8.82 22.21 -5.67
N ASN A 244 -7.66 22.65 -5.20
CA ASN A 244 -6.84 21.85 -4.32
C ASN A 244 -7.35 21.97 -2.88
N ALA A 245 -7.07 20.97 -2.04
CA ALA A 245 -7.34 21.01 -0.62
C ALA A 245 -6.17 20.46 0.18
N ILE A 246 -6.11 20.81 1.45
CA ILE A 246 -5.14 20.30 2.43
C ILE A 246 -5.94 19.87 3.67
N ALA A 247 -5.66 18.66 4.17
CA ALA A 247 -6.13 18.17 5.45
C ALA A 247 -4.92 17.93 6.37
N SER A 248 -5.06 18.24 7.65
CA SER A 248 -4.00 18.08 8.64
C SER A 248 -4.56 17.65 9.99
N ARG A 249 -3.93 16.67 10.63
CA ARG A 249 -4.15 16.34 12.05
C ARG A 249 -3.69 17.49 12.97
N TYR A 250 -2.69 18.23 12.53
CA TYR A 250 -2.12 19.34 13.28
C TYR A 250 -2.83 20.63 12.92
N ARG A 251 -2.81 21.58 13.85
CA ARG A 251 -3.47 22.88 13.69
C ARG A 251 -2.94 23.62 12.48
N ILE A 252 -3.83 24.11 11.65
CA ILE A 252 -3.52 25.02 10.56
C ILE A 252 -3.55 26.44 11.12
N ILE A 253 -2.44 27.18 10.97
CA ILE A 253 -2.27 28.53 11.54
C ILE A 253 -2.34 29.63 10.48
N ASP A 254 -2.11 29.31 9.22
CA ASP A 254 -2.26 30.21 8.08
C ASP A 254 -2.63 29.45 6.83
N THR A 255 -3.38 30.06 5.93
CA THR A 255 -3.81 29.46 4.66
C THR A 255 -3.87 30.48 3.54
N GLY A 256 -3.76 30.03 2.32
CA GLY A 256 -3.98 30.88 1.17
C GLY A 256 -3.77 30.17 -0.15
N GLU A 257 -3.82 30.96 -1.20
CA GLU A 257 -3.68 30.49 -2.57
C GLU A 257 -2.81 31.43 -3.40
N TRP A 258 -2.04 30.84 -4.27
CA TRP A 258 -1.28 31.56 -5.26
C TRP A 258 -1.86 31.31 -6.65
N LYS A 259 -2.17 32.39 -7.38
CA LYS A 259 -2.59 32.30 -8.79
C LYS A 259 -1.39 31.88 -9.63
N PRO A 260 -1.48 30.78 -10.39
CA PRO A 260 -0.42 30.40 -11.29
C PRO A 260 -0.17 31.51 -12.32
N LYS A 261 1.08 31.91 -12.45
CA LYS A 261 1.53 32.76 -13.57
C LYS A 261 2.53 31.96 -14.38
N TYR A 262 2.40 31.94 -15.70
CA TYR A 262 3.44 31.35 -16.52
C TYR A 262 3.83 32.26 -17.65
N ARG A 263 5.10 32.27 -17.98
CA ARG A 263 5.65 32.95 -19.15
C ARG A 263 5.44 32.06 -20.39
N LYS A 264 4.59 32.49 -21.30
CA LYS A 264 4.31 31.75 -22.53
C LYS A 264 5.47 31.73 -23.53
N SER A 265 6.46 32.63 -23.41
CA SER A 265 7.66 32.69 -24.25
C SER A 265 8.68 33.66 -23.65
N ASP A 266 9.94 33.63 -24.13
CA ASP A 266 11.01 34.58 -23.83
C ASP A 266 10.69 36.05 -24.20
N LYS A 267 9.51 36.30 -24.72
CA LYS A 267 9.05 37.66 -25.13
C LYS A 267 8.15 38.37 -24.10
N GLY A 268 8.10 37.86 -22.86
CA GLY A 268 7.84 38.73 -21.72
C GLY A 268 6.40 39.15 -21.42
N LYS A 269 5.35 38.50 -21.94
CA LYS A 269 3.98 38.68 -21.43
C LYS A 269 3.60 37.56 -20.53
N ASP A 270 3.45 37.88 -19.24
CA ASP A 270 2.79 36.99 -18.28
C ASP A 270 1.34 36.79 -18.73
N THR A 271 0.96 35.57 -18.98
CA THR A 271 -0.45 35.20 -19.17
C THR A 271 -0.94 34.60 -17.88
N ASP A 272 -2.11 35.03 -17.42
CA ASP A 272 -2.79 34.34 -16.31
C ASP A 272 -3.01 32.89 -16.73
N ALA A 273 -2.32 31.99 -16.06
CA ALA A 273 -2.52 30.57 -16.28
C ALA A 273 -3.80 30.17 -15.56
N TYR A 274 -4.61 29.45 -16.26
CA TYR A 274 -5.79 28.72 -15.83
C TYR A 274 -6.35 29.09 -14.46
N LYS A 275 -7.49 29.76 -14.49
CA LYS A 275 -8.19 30.32 -13.34
C LYS A 275 -8.78 29.27 -12.39
N ASP A 276 -8.68 27.98 -12.73
CA ASP A 276 -9.29 26.85 -12.02
C ASP A 276 -8.31 26.01 -11.19
N ARG A 277 -7.02 26.35 -11.15
CA ARG A 277 -5.97 25.52 -10.54
C ARG A 277 -5.00 26.35 -9.72
N TYR A 278 -5.51 27.05 -8.70
CA TYR A 278 -4.64 27.77 -7.79
C TYR A 278 -3.79 26.81 -6.96
N TRP A 279 -2.54 27.20 -6.72
CA TRP A 279 -1.66 26.51 -5.80
C TRP A 279 -2.10 26.85 -4.39
N THR A 280 -2.58 25.86 -3.65
CA THR A 280 -3.15 26.03 -2.31
C THR A 280 -2.06 25.76 -1.27
N TYR A 281 -1.96 26.61 -0.25
CA TYR A 281 -1.02 26.37 0.84
C TYR A 281 -1.70 26.46 2.21
N ALA A 282 -1.08 25.77 3.18
CA ALA A 282 -1.36 25.89 4.59
C ALA A 282 -0.05 25.91 5.38
N VAL A 283 0.03 26.75 6.41
CA VAL A 283 1.09 26.67 7.42
C VAL A 283 0.52 25.83 8.58
N VAL A 284 1.22 24.79 8.93
CA VAL A 284 0.77 23.76 9.88
C VAL A 284 1.72 23.77 11.08
N ASP A 285 1.16 23.89 12.26
CA ASP A 285 1.84 23.85 13.57
C ASP A 285 2.18 22.38 13.90
N ILE A 286 3.30 21.88 13.34
CA ILE A 286 3.75 20.51 13.60
C ILE A 286 4.64 20.47 14.85
N PRO A 287 4.75 19.30 15.54
CA PRO A 287 5.77 19.13 16.58
C PRO A 287 7.17 19.42 16.04
N GLY A 288 8.04 19.96 16.88
CA GLY A 288 9.42 20.26 16.53
C GLY A 288 9.79 21.74 16.74
N ASP A 289 10.78 22.21 16.04
CA ASP A 289 11.35 23.57 16.22
C ASP A 289 10.81 24.60 15.23
N ARG A 290 10.15 24.14 14.16
CA ARG A 290 9.58 24.98 13.11
C ARG A 290 8.24 24.41 12.63
N ASP A 291 7.37 25.32 12.24
CA ASP A 291 6.14 25.00 11.53
C ASP A 291 6.41 24.54 10.09
N LEU A 292 5.41 23.97 9.46
CA LEU A 292 5.50 23.38 8.13
C LEU A 292 4.62 24.14 7.14
N LEU A 293 5.21 24.62 6.06
CA LEU A 293 4.50 25.10 4.88
C LEU A 293 4.14 23.90 3.99
N VAL A 294 2.87 23.59 3.92
CA VAL A 294 2.31 22.53 3.06
C VAL A 294 1.74 23.17 1.80
N VAL A 295 2.11 22.67 0.62
CA VAL A 295 1.64 23.19 -0.68
C VAL A 295 1.02 22.08 -1.51
N SER A 296 -0.27 22.23 -1.85
CA SER A 296 -1.02 21.31 -2.72
C SER A 296 -1.12 21.89 -4.12
N VAL A 297 -0.67 21.16 -5.13
CA VAL A 297 -0.59 21.64 -6.52
C VAL A 297 -1.26 20.70 -7.50
N HIS A 298 -1.91 21.28 -8.53
CA HIS A 298 -2.31 20.60 -9.74
C HIS A 298 -1.85 21.44 -10.93
N LEU A 299 -0.67 21.13 -11.47
CA LEU A 299 -0.05 21.88 -12.53
C LEU A 299 -0.68 21.57 -13.90
N HIS A 300 -0.49 22.45 -14.85
CA HIS A 300 -1.09 22.31 -16.18
C HIS A 300 -0.51 21.15 -16.98
N THR A 301 -1.34 20.47 -17.76
CA THR A 301 -0.96 19.26 -18.52
C THR A 301 0.07 19.49 -19.62
N SER A 302 0.12 20.68 -20.21
CA SER A 302 0.98 20.97 -21.37
C SER A 302 2.05 22.04 -21.16
N ASN A 303 1.83 22.95 -20.21
CA ASN A 303 2.66 24.14 -20.02
C ASN A 303 3.24 24.24 -18.59
N ASN A 304 3.10 23.23 -17.75
CA ASN A 304 3.55 23.21 -16.35
C ASN A 304 5.06 23.51 -16.21
N ARG A 305 5.87 23.25 -17.24
CA ARG A 305 7.30 23.61 -17.23
C ARG A 305 7.58 25.11 -16.97
N TYR A 306 6.60 25.98 -17.19
CA TYR A 306 6.70 27.42 -16.93
C TYR A 306 6.16 27.81 -15.54
N GLU A 307 5.57 26.87 -14.83
CA GLU A 307 5.00 27.08 -13.49
C GLU A 307 6.02 26.83 -12.37
N TYR A 308 7.03 26.00 -12.61
CA TYR A 308 8.00 25.59 -11.57
C TYR A 308 8.76 26.76 -10.96
N GLU A 309 9.28 27.70 -11.78
CA GLU A 309 10.00 28.85 -11.26
C GLU A 309 9.11 29.81 -10.45
N PRO A 310 7.94 30.28 -10.96
CA PRO A 310 7.06 31.12 -10.17
C PRO A 310 6.56 30.46 -8.88
N LEU A 311 6.32 29.14 -8.92
CA LEU A 311 5.93 28.37 -7.75
C LEU A 311 7.06 28.34 -6.71
N ALA A 312 8.30 28.08 -7.13
CA ALA A 312 9.47 28.08 -6.26
C ALA A 312 9.69 29.48 -5.63
N GLU A 313 9.56 30.56 -6.41
CA GLU A 313 9.66 31.94 -5.89
C GLU A 313 8.62 32.22 -4.79
N LYS A 314 7.37 31.74 -4.97
CA LYS A 314 6.30 31.86 -3.98
C LYS A 314 6.60 31.06 -2.71
N ILE A 315 7.09 29.83 -2.87
CA ILE A 315 7.49 28.97 -1.75
C ILE A 315 8.61 29.63 -0.95
N ILE A 316 9.69 30.10 -1.61
CA ILE A 316 10.81 30.76 -0.96
C ILE A 316 10.36 32.03 -0.22
N ALA A 317 9.50 32.84 -0.83
CA ALA A 317 8.98 34.03 -0.19
C ALA A 317 8.20 33.69 1.07
N LYS A 318 7.31 32.72 1.01
CA LYS A 318 6.50 32.30 2.16
C LYS A 318 7.32 31.61 3.25
N GLN A 319 8.26 30.76 2.87
CA GLN A 319 9.18 30.09 3.80
C GLN A 319 9.96 31.10 4.65
N LYS A 320 10.40 32.21 4.07
CA LYS A 320 11.14 33.27 4.79
C LYS A 320 10.31 34.02 5.83
N GLU A 321 8.99 34.04 5.71
CA GLU A 321 8.12 34.75 6.66
C GLU A 321 8.19 34.13 8.07
N GLY A 322 8.32 32.81 8.19
CA GLY A 322 8.34 32.09 9.46
C GLY A 322 9.43 31.04 9.59
N ASN A 323 10.41 30.99 8.69
CA ASN A 323 11.45 29.96 8.66
C ASN A 323 10.87 28.54 8.66
N TYR A 324 9.85 28.33 7.84
CA TYR A 324 9.12 27.06 7.76
C TYR A 324 9.94 25.96 7.08
N TYR A 325 9.71 24.70 7.51
CA TYR A 325 9.93 23.53 6.64
C TYR A 325 8.95 23.56 5.47
N VAL A 326 9.24 22.87 4.38
CA VAL A 326 8.35 22.84 3.22
C VAL A 326 8.05 21.41 2.77
N ALA A 327 6.75 21.12 2.60
CA ALA A 327 6.25 19.95 1.91
C ALA A 327 5.40 20.37 0.72
N ILE A 328 5.66 19.83 -0.47
CA ILE A 328 4.84 20.07 -1.66
C ILE A 328 4.40 18.73 -2.26
N GLY A 329 3.13 18.63 -2.61
CA GLY A 329 2.61 17.43 -3.23
C GLY A 329 1.45 17.67 -4.16
N GLY A 330 1.24 16.74 -5.07
CA GLY A 330 0.12 16.75 -5.99
C GLY A 330 0.45 16.33 -7.40
N ASP A 331 -0.46 16.64 -8.31
CA ASP A 331 -0.35 16.34 -9.72
C ASP A 331 0.49 17.42 -10.43
N PHE A 332 1.75 17.10 -10.64
CA PHE A 332 2.67 17.96 -11.39
C PHE A 332 2.51 17.84 -12.91
N ASN A 333 1.72 16.88 -13.39
CA ASN A 333 1.60 16.58 -14.82
C ASN A 333 2.97 16.44 -15.53
N ALA A 334 4.00 15.98 -14.81
CA ALA A 334 5.39 15.95 -15.22
C ALA A 334 5.68 14.74 -16.12
N LYS A 335 5.29 14.80 -17.38
CA LYS A 335 5.56 13.79 -18.41
C LYS A 335 6.33 14.36 -19.60
N GLY A 336 7.11 13.53 -20.28
CA GLY A 336 7.86 13.94 -21.47
C GLY A 336 8.74 15.18 -21.22
N ASN A 337 8.56 16.22 -22.02
CA ASN A 337 9.33 17.49 -21.88
C ASN A 337 9.10 18.19 -20.54
N ASN A 338 7.90 18.04 -19.94
CA ASN A 338 7.60 18.63 -18.63
C ASN A 338 8.38 17.92 -17.51
N TYR A 339 8.52 16.59 -17.62
CA TYR A 339 9.36 15.80 -16.71
C TYR A 339 10.82 16.27 -16.78
N THR A 340 11.37 16.43 -17.98
CA THR A 340 12.73 16.95 -18.19
C THR A 340 12.86 18.36 -17.62
N ALA A 341 11.86 19.23 -17.79
CA ALA A 341 11.88 20.59 -17.25
C ALA A 341 11.92 20.58 -15.71
N LEU A 342 11.10 19.73 -15.06
CA LEU A 342 11.11 19.58 -13.62
C LEU A 342 12.48 19.09 -13.11
N THR A 343 13.04 18.06 -13.73
CA THR A 343 14.23 17.38 -13.21
C THR A 343 15.56 18.05 -13.60
N THR A 344 15.61 18.88 -14.64
CA THR A 344 16.87 19.41 -15.17
C THR A 344 16.94 20.92 -15.36
N LYS A 345 15.82 21.60 -15.61
CA LYS A 345 15.81 23.01 -16.02
C LYS A 345 15.31 23.99 -14.97
N SER A 346 14.59 23.53 -13.97
CA SER A 346 14.05 24.40 -12.93
C SER A 346 15.06 24.55 -11.78
N GLU A 347 16.02 25.45 -11.93
CA GLU A 347 17.11 25.63 -10.96
C GLU A 347 16.61 26.10 -9.61
N THR A 348 15.70 27.07 -9.57
CA THR A 348 15.12 27.59 -8.33
C THR A 348 14.33 26.50 -7.59
N PHE A 349 13.53 25.71 -8.30
CA PHE A 349 12.81 24.60 -7.70
C PHE A 349 13.77 23.54 -7.12
N ARG A 350 14.84 23.20 -7.83
CA ARG A 350 15.89 22.29 -7.38
C ARG A 350 16.75 22.84 -6.23
N SER A 351 16.78 24.15 -6.04
CA SER A 351 17.44 24.72 -4.86
C SER A 351 16.72 24.38 -3.57
N ILE A 352 15.39 24.21 -3.63
CA ILE A 352 14.54 23.84 -2.50
C ILE A 352 14.50 22.31 -2.34
N PHE A 353 14.16 21.59 -3.42
CA PHE A 353 13.86 20.16 -3.39
C PHE A 353 14.93 19.31 -4.08
N GLU A 354 15.17 18.11 -3.55
CA GLU A 354 15.97 17.13 -4.26
C GLU A 354 15.08 16.34 -5.22
N LEU A 355 15.38 16.40 -6.52
CA LEU A 355 14.62 15.71 -7.57
C LEU A 355 15.41 14.49 -8.04
N SER A 356 15.04 13.31 -7.59
CA SER A 356 15.69 12.06 -7.97
C SER A 356 14.82 11.22 -8.91
N THR A 357 15.46 10.56 -9.87
CA THR A 357 14.81 9.57 -10.73
C THR A 357 14.89 8.16 -10.16
N THR A 358 15.88 7.92 -9.30
CA THR A 358 16.16 6.61 -8.70
C THR A 358 15.63 6.50 -7.27
N LYS A 359 15.69 7.59 -6.50
CA LYS A 359 15.11 7.69 -5.16
C LYS A 359 13.67 8.20 -5.30
N ALA A 360 12.73 7.31 -5.56
CA ALA A 360 11.33 7.64 -5.82
C ALA A 360 10.39 6.70 -5.08
N PRO A 361 9.20 7.16 -4.66
CA PRO A 361 8.13 6.28 -4.22
C PRO A 361 7.80 5.24 -5.28
N VAL A 362 7.61 4.00 -4.86
CA VAL A 362 7.28 2.86 -5.74
C VAL A 362 6.15 2.02 -5.14
N ASP A 363 5.47 1.23 -5.96
CA ASP A 363 4.57 0.18 -5.48
C ASP A 363 5.33 -1.12 -5.19
N GLN A 364 4.62 -2.18 -4.79
CA GLN A 364 5.20 -3.51 -4.48
C GLN A 364 5.99 -4.12 -5.63
N ASN A 365 5.74 -3.69 -6.88
CA ASN A 365 6.46 -4.16 -8.07
C ASN A 365 7.60 -3.22 -8.49
N GLY A 366 7.94 -2.22 -7.67
CA GLY A 366 8.97 -1.24 -7.98
C GLY A 366 8.56 -0.19 -9.02
N ASN A 367 7.25 -0.04 -9.32
CA ASN A 367 6.77 0.92 -10.31
C ASN A 367 6.47 2.27 -9.65
N SER A 368 7.17 3.32 -10.08
CA SER A 368 6.99 4.71 -9.60
C SER A 368 5.94 5.52 -10.37
N SER A 369 5.29 4.95 -11.40
CA SER A 369 4.26 5.64 -12.16
C SER A 369 3.00 5.82 -11.35
N THR A 370 2.35 6.98 -11.42
CA THR A 370 1.16 7.28 -10.61
C THR A 370 -0.13 7.40 -11.41
N ASN A 371 -0.07 7.57 -12.73
CA ASN A 371 -1.29 7.63 -13.54
C ASN A 371 -2.01 6.29 -13.63
N ALA A 372 -3.32 6.27 -13.91
CA ALA A 372 -4.15 5.06 -13.94
C ALA A 372 -3.60 3.91 -14.81
N LYS A 373 -2.90 4.24 -15.90
CA LYS A 373 -2.25 3.26 -16.79
C LYS A 373 -0.88 2.80 -16.30
N ARG A 374 -0.38 3.33 -15.20
CA ARG A 374 0.92 2.99 -14.60
C ARG A 374 2.10 3.14 -15.57
N ARG A 375 2.11 4.21 -16.38
CA ARG A 375 3.13 4.49 -17.40
C ARG A 375 3.82 5.84 -17.23
N SER A 376 3.33 6.69 -16.33
CA SER A 376 3.87 8.04 -16.11
C SER A 376 3.78 8.39 -14.64
N ARG A 377 4.86 8.94 -14.07
CA ARG A 377 4.87 9.54 -12.74
C ARG A 377 4.42 11.00 -12.88
N LEU A 378 3.14 11.27 -12.60
CA LEU A 378 2.54 12.59 -12.65
C LEU A 378 2.52 13.26 -11.28
N ASP A 379 2.31 12.46 -10.25
CA ASP A 379 2.19 12.92 -8.86
C ASP A 379 3.55 12.83 -8.16
N TRP A 380 3.84 13.86 -7.41
CA TRP A 380 5.06 13.98 -6.63
C TRP A 380 4.71 14.41 -5.21
N LEU A 381 5.54 13.99 -4.27
CA LEU A 381 5.52 14.42 -2.88
C LEU A 381 6.97 14.67 -2.48
N LEU A 382 7.30 15.94 -2.29
CA LEU A 382 8.65 16.42 -2.07
C LEU A 382 8.71 17.21 -0.77
N PHE A 383 9.82 17.08 -0.07
CA PHE A 383 10.18 17.88 1.09
C PHE A 383 11.36 18.78 0.73
N ASP A 384 11.48 19.95 1.36
CA ASP A 384 12.71 20.71 1.22
C ASP A 384 13.89 19.88 1.74
N LYS A 385 15.10 20.25 1.30
CA LYS A 385 16.30 19.44 1.54
C LYS A 385 16.61 19.23 3.02
N GLU A 386 16.23 20.15 3.88
CA GLU A 386 16.44 20.02 5.32
C GLU A 386 15.38 19.09 5.92
N PHE A 387 14.11 19.30 5.63
CA PHE A 387 13.03 18.47 6.11
C PHE A 387 13.12 17.03 5.58
N ASP A 388 13.62 16.85 4.36
CA ASP A 388 13.86 15.54 3.75
C ASP A 388 14.90 14.68 4.51
N THR A 389 15.77 15.31 5.32
CA THR A 389 16.71 14.54 6.17
C THR A 389 16.03 13.76 7.29
N PHE A 390 14.78 14.10 7.62
CA PHE A 390 13.96 13.40 8.60
C PHE A 390 13.08 12.31 7.97
N ALA A 391 13.19 12.09 6.66
CA ALA A 391 12.42 11.06 5.98
C ALA A 391 12.84 9.66 6.46
N ILE A 392 11.85 8.84 6.70
CA ILE A 392 12.00 7.43 7.07
C ILE A 392 11.36 6.54 6.01
N PRO A 393 11.70 5.26 5.94
CA PRO A 393 10.98 4.30 5.10
C PRO A 393 9.50 4.29 5.41
N THR A 394 8.66 4.26 4.38
CA THR A 394 7.20 4.22 4.52
C THR A 394 6.75 2.79 4.75
N GLU A 395 6.11 2.54 5.88
CA GLU A 395 5.50 1.26 6.23
C GLU A 395 4.02 1.26 5.87
N ILE A 396 3.57 0.22 5.17
CA ILE A 396 2.15 0.04 4.84
C ILE A 396 1.81 -1.43 4.56
N GLY A 397 0.68 -1.90 5.08
CA GLY A 397 0.26 -3.29 4.94
C GLY A 397 1.25 -4.24 5.62
N ALA A 398 1.83 -5.15 4.85
CA ALA A 398 2.86 -6.09 5.30
C ALA A 398 4.29 -5.52 5.22
N HIS A 399 4.48 -4.42 4.50
CA HIS A 399 5.81 -3.84 4.27
C HIS A 399 6.21 -2.97 5.46
N THR A 400 6.93 -3.58 6.40
CA THR A 400 7.41 -2.97 7.64
C THR A 400 8.90 -3.30 7.85
N GLY A 401 9.59 -2.52 8.67
CA GLY A 401 11.01 -2.73 8.96
C GLY A 401 11.86 -2.71 7.69
N ALA A 402 12.64 -3.76 7.45
CA ALA A 402 13.53 -3.86 6.29
C ALA A 402 12.79 -3.91 4.93
N ASP A 403 11.52 -4.31 4.93
CA ASP A 403 10.67 -4.36 3.73
C ASP A 403 9.90 -3.06 3.48
N ALA A 404 10.04 -2.06 4.35
CA ALA A 404 9.43 -0.75 4.17
C ALA A 404 9.99 -0.06 2.91
N TYR A 405 9.21 0.87 2.36
CA TYR A 405 9.58 1.59 1.14
C TYR A 405 10.53 2.74 1.46
N PRO A 406 11.83 2.66 1.10
CA PRO A 406 12.88 3.58 1.57
C PRO A 406 12.68 5.03 1.12
N TYR A 407 11.96 5.25 0.01
CA TYR A 407 11.74 6.58 -0.55
C TYR A 407 10.26 6.95 -0.64
N GLY A 408 9.40 6.20 0.06
CA GLY A 408 7.95 6.36 -0.01
C GLY A 408 7.27 5.34 -0.91
N HIS A 409 5.95 5.33 -0.87
CA HIS A 409 5.12 4.33 -1.50
C HIS A 409 4.11 4.92 -2.48
N VAL A 410 3.87 4.21 -3.59
CA VAL A 410 2.77 4.46 -4.53
C VAL A 410 1.68 3.43 -4.26
N PHE A 411 0.58 3.87 -3.66
CA PHE A 411 -0.51 2.98 -3.24
C PHE A 411 -1.45 2.66 -4.41
N ASP A 412 -1.31 1.45 -4.95
CA ASP A 412 -2.16 0.90 -6.01
C ASP A 412 -2.87 -0.37 -5.51
N THR A 413 -4.14 -0.29 -5.18
CA THR A 413 -4.90 -1.42 -4.61
C THR A 413 -4.97 -2.63 -5.54
N ARG A 414 -4.81 -2.44 -6.86
CA ARG A 414 -4.80 -3.53 -7.85
C ARG A 414 -3.58 -4.43 -7.75
N VAL A 415 -2.44 -3.85 -7.33
CA VAL A 415 -1.19 -4.61 -7.14
C VAL A 415 -1.27 -5.41 -5.85
N TYR A 416 -1.71 -4.78 -4.76
CA TYR A 416 -1.95 -5.42 -3.46
C TYR A 416 -2.91 -6.61 -3.54
N ALA A 417 -3.95 -6.53 -4.36
CA ALA A 417 -4.92 -7.61 -4.52
C ALA A 417 -4.33 -8.89 -5.14
N LYS A 418 -3.15 -8.78 -5.76
CA LYS A 418 -2.41 -9.90 -6.38
C LYS A 418 -1.29 -10.42 -5.50
N SER A 419 -0.94 -9.70 -4.45
CA SER A 419 0.11 -10.07 -3.51
C SER A 419 -0.51 -10.84 -2.36
N TYR A 420 0.16 -11.89 -1.92
CA TYR A 420 -0.25 -12.69 -0.78
C TYR A 420 0.89 -12.72 0.23
N TYR A 421 0.53 -12.40 1.45
CA TYR A 421 1.38 -12.46 2.61
C TYR A 421 0.86 -13.55 3.54
N ASN A 422 1.63 -14.62 3.76
CA ASN A 422 1.24 -15.76 4.58
C ASN A 422 -0.17 -16.34 4.25
N GLY A 423 -0.52 -16.43 2.96
CA GLY A 423 -1.82 -16.91 2.52
C GLY A 423 -2.98 -15.92 2.69
N ILE A 424 -2.73 -14.74 3.28
CA ILE A 424 -3.69 -13.66 3.42
C ILE A 424 -3.47 -12.68 2.27
N CYS A 425 -4.53 -12.27 1.57
CA CYS A 425 -4.43 -11.22 0.58
C CYS A 425 -3.87 -9.96 1.27
N GLU A 426 -2.74 -9.46 0.81
CA GLU A 426 -2.01 -8.37 1.43
C GLU A 426 -2.87 -7.10 1.58
N LEU A 427 -3.79 -6.88 0.64
CA LEU A 427 -4.75 -5.77 0.72
C LEU A 427 -5.64 -5.84 1.98
N SER A 428 -5.91 -7.04 2.52
CA SER A 428 -6.70 -7.18 3.75
C SER A 428 -6.02 -6.59 4.99
N LEU A 429 -4.71 -6.33 4.92
CA LEU A 429 -3.95 -5.67 5.98
C LEU A 429 -4.09 -4.13 5.94
N VAL A 430 -4.75 -3.59 4.91
CA VAL A 430 -4.93 -2.14 4.71
C VAL A 430 -6.43 -1.81 4.51
N PRO A 431 -7.31 -2.16 5.48
CA PRO A 431 -8.72 -1.86 5.37
C PRO A 431 -8.98 -0.35 5.51
N PRO A 432 -10.06 0.20 4.91
CA PRO A 432 -11.10 -0.48 4.14
C PRO A 432 -10.81 -0.60 2.63
N ALA A 433 -9.57 -0.39 2.17
CA ALA A 433 -9.23 -0.44 0.75
C ALA A 433 -9.56 -1.80 0.13
N THR A 434 -10.09 -1.76 -1.08
CA THR A 434 -10.44 -2.92 -1.90
C THR A 434 -9.72 -2.90 -3.24
N ALA A 435 -9.58 -4.04 -3.91
CA ALA A 435 -8.98 -4.12 -5.24
C ALA A 435 -9.68 -3.24 -6.28
N GLN A 436 -10.95 -2.91 -6.04
CA GLN A 436 -11.77 -2.11 -6.95
C GLN A 436 -11.50 -0.61 -6.82
N ASP A 437 -10.87 -0.14 -5.74
CA ASP A 437 -10.71 1.29 -5.51
C ASP A 437 -9.75 1.94 -6.52
N SER A 438 -8.53 1.44 -6.69
CA SER A 438 -7.63 1.93 -7.75
C SER A 438 -8.03 1.46 -9.16
N ALA A 439 -8.94 0.48 -9.28
CA ALA A 439 -9.52 0.02 -10.52
C ALA A 439 -10.85 0.72 -10.87
N ALA A 440 -11.34 1.59 -10.00
CA ALA A 440 -12.63 2.25 -10.18
C ALA A 440 -12.68 3.00 -11.53
N LYS A 441 -13.85 2.96 -12.15
CA LYS A 441 -14.08 3.72 -13.39
C LYS A 441 -13.80 5.20 -13.12
N GLU A 442 -13.00 5.80 -14.00
CA GLU A 442 -12.61 7.21 -13.95
C GLU A 442 -11.54 7.54 -12.88
N MET A 443 -11.03 6.57 -12.10
CA MET A 443 -9.86 6.78 -11.26
C MET A 443 -8.67 7.18 -12.11
N GLN A 444 -8.09 8.35 -11.83
CA GLN A 444 -7.07 8.93 -12.70
C GLN A 444 -5.66 8.63 -12.22
N HIS A 445 -5.42 8.63 -10.92
CA HIS A 445 -4.10 8.53 -10.33
C HIS A 445 -4.06 7.59 -9.12
N MET A 446 -2.83 7.26 -8.72
CA MET A 446 -2.51 6.53 -7.49
C MET A 446 -1.95 7.50 -6.46
N ALA A 447 -2.21 7.24 -5.19
CA ALA A 447 -1.69 8.05 -4.11
C ALA A 447 -0.18 7.86 -3.93
N VAL A 448 0.51 8.95 -3.55
CA VAL A 448 1.92 8.95 -3.17
C VAL A 448 2.02 9.22 -1.68
N ILE A 449 2.73 8.36 -0.95
CA ILE A 449 2.87 8.38 0.50
C ILE A 449 4.35 8.52 0.86
N ARG A 450 4.66 9.36 1.85
CA ARG A 450 5.99 9.45 2.47
C ARG A 450 5.84 9.73 3.95
N ASP A 451 6.76 9.20 4.72
CA ASP A 451 6.80 9.33 6.16
C ASP A 451 8.03 10.11 6.63
N ILE A 452 7.83 10.91 7.65
CA ILE A 452 8.85 11.75 8.30
C ILE A 452 8.81 11.47 9.81
N VAL A 453 9.94 11.52 10.49
CA VAL A 453 10.01 11.62 11.94
C VAL A 453 10.60 12.97 12.32
N VAL A 454 9.75 13.88 12.80
CA VAL A 454 10.19 15.19 13.28
C VAL A 454 10.83 15.00 14.66
N PRO A 455 12.11 15.35 14.87
CA PRO A 455 12.78 15.18 16.14
C PRO A 455 12.10 15.95 17.28
N TYR A 456 12.09 15.39 18.47
CA TYR A 456 11.77 16.16 19.68
C TYR A 456 12.83 17.24 19.90
N LYS A 457 12.39 18.38 20.47
CA LYS A 457 13.32 19.44 20.91
C LYS A 457 14.18 18.98 22.05
#